data_49af9cf9e31b8a7a36a8983ef8298804
#
_entry.id   49af9cf9e31b8a7a36a8983ef8298804
#
_cell.length_a   1.000
_cell.length_b   1.000
_cell.length_c   1.000
_cell.angle_alpha   90.00
_cell.angle_beta   90.00
_cell.angle_gamma   90.00
#
_symmetry.space_group_name_H-M   'P 1'
#
loop_
_entity.id
_entity.type
_entity.pdbx_description
1 polymer ?
#
loop_
_entity_poly.entity_id
_entity_poly.type
_entity_poly.pdbx_seq_one_letter_code
_entity_poly.pdbx_strand_id
1 'polypeptide(L)'
;VDDRELIARVRDGDPGAERLLYDRHVDRVYRLAYRMTGDDDLARDYTQETFIRAFERLEQFRGEAALGTWIQAIAGTVVLNGLRKVKRFRTREVELDESLAHGVSPRAPEPDLKEQLEQAIDDLPDKYRMVFVMHDVEGYTHEEIGSALGMPVGTSKAQLFRARARLRDALSDFAEEWAS
;
A
#
# COMPACT_ATOMS: atom_id res chain seq x y z
N VAL A 1 -7.12 -9.09 -25.59
CA VAL A 1 -6.06 -8.09 -25.83
C VAL A 1 -4.97 -8.36 -24.83
N ASP A 2 -3.77 -8.70 -25.31
CA ASP A 2 -2.61 -8.86 -24.43
C ASP A 2 -2.04 -7.49 -24.00
N ASP A 3 -1.13 -7.49 -23.03
CA ASP A 3 -0.58 -6.23 -22.50
C ASP A 3 0.23 -5.48 -23.56
N ARG A 4 0.90 -6.16 -24.48
CA ARG A 4 1.70 -5.50 -25.53
C ARG A 4 0.83 -4.75 -26.52
N GLU A 5 -0.25 -5.40 -26.99
CA GLU A 5 -1.23 -4.78 -27.87
C GLU A 5 -1.94 -3.62 -27.16
N LEU A 6 -2.32 -3.80 -25.89
CA LEU A 6 -2.96 -2.76 -25.09
C LEU A 6 -2.06 -1.52 -24.94
N ILE A 7 -0.79 -1.73 -24.61
CA ILE A 7 0.20 -0.65 -24.47
C ILE A 7 0.39 0.08 -25.80
N ALA A 8 0.52 -0.64 -26.92
CA ALA A 8 0.66 -0.02 -28.23
C ALA A 8 -0.52 0.89 -28.55
N ARG A 9 -1.76 0.41 -28.37
CA ARG A 9 -2.97 1.22 -28.59
C ARG A 9 -3.06 2.45 -27.69
N VAL A 10 -2.65 2.33 -26.41
CA VAL A 10 -2.62 3.49 -25.50
C VAL A 10 -1.60 4.54 -25.98
N ARG A 11 -0.41 4.09 -26.42
CA ARG A 11 0.61 4.97 -27.00
C ARG A 11 0.15 5.67 -28.29
N ASP A 12 -0.70 5.02 -29.04
CA ASP A 12 -1.33 5.60 -30.24
C ASP A 12 -2.51 6.55 -29.91
N GLY A 13 -2.80 6.76 -28.62
CA GLY A 13 -3.84 7.66 -28.16
C GLY A 13 -5.26 7.11 -28.27
N ASP A 14 -5.45 5.80 -28.21
CA ASP A 14 -6.76 5.15 -28.23
C ASP A 14 -7.45 5.27 -26.86
N PRO A 15 -8.51 6.10 -26.72
CA PRO A 15 -9.18 6.28 -25.42
C PRO A 15 -9.84 5.00 -24.90
N GLY A 16 -10.24 4.08 -25.78
CA GLY A 16 -10.79 2.80 -25.41
C GLY A 16 -9.74 1.89 -24.77
N ALA A 17 -8.51 1.95 -25.26
CA ALA A 17 -7.38 1.23 -24.69
C ALA A 17 -6.94 1.82 -23.34
N GLU A 18 -6.92 3.15 -23.20
CA GLU A 18 -6.67 3.81 -21.91
C GLU A 18 -7.68 3.38 -20.86
N ARG A 19 -8.96 3.40 -21.21
CA ARG A 19 -10.04 2.94 -20.33
C ARG A 19 -9.88 1.49 -19.93
N LEU A 20 -9.56 0.62 -20.87
CA LEU A 20 -9.37 -0.81 -20.61
C LEU A 20 -8.17 -1.06 -19.69
N LEU A 21 -7.07 -0.32 -19.87
CA LEU A 21 -5.90 -0.40 -18.99
C LEU A 21 -6.28 0.03 -17.57
N TYR A 22 -6.98 1.14 -17.43
CA TYR A 22 -7.47 1.62 -16.14
C TYR A 22 -8.38 0.58 -15.47
N ASP A 23 -9.42 0.12 -16.14
CA ASP A 23 -10.41 -0.80 -15.59
C ASP A 23 -9.81 -2.16 -15.16
N ARG A 24 -8.73 -2.61 -15.83
CA ARG A 24 -8.02 -3.85 -15.45
C ARG A 24 -7.22 -3.75 -14.15
N HIS A 25 -6.74 -2.57 -13.80
CA HIS A 25 -5.77 -2.42 -12.73
C HIS A 25 -6.24 -1.55 -11.57
N VAL A 26 -7.32 -0.78 -11.72
CA VAL A 26 -7.79 0.20 -10.73
C VAL A 26 -8.11 -0.43 -9.38
N ASP A 27 -8.83 -1.55 -9.36
CA ASP A 27 -9.21 -2.21 -8.10
C ASP A 27 -8.00 -2.67 -7.29
N ARG A 28 -6.95 -3.15 -7.97
CA ARG A 28 -5.74 -3.63 -7.32
C ARG A 28 -4.92 -2.46 -6.75
N VAL A 29 -4.82 -1.37 -7.49
CA VAL A 29 -4.16 -0.14 -7.04
C VAL A 29 -4.92 0.46 -5.84
N TYR A 30 -6.24 0.56 -5.96
CA TYR A 30 -7.08 1.09 -4.89
C TYR A 30 -6.96 0.25 -3.61
N ARG A 31 -7.02 -1.09 -3.70
CA ARG A 31 -6.86 -1.97 -2.53
C ARG A 31 -5.53 -1.77 -1.84
N LEU A 32 -4.42 -1.66 -2.59
CA LEU A 32 -3.11 -1.36 -2.03
C LEU A 32 -3.12 -0.02 -1.28
N ALA A 33 -3.63 1.03 -1.93
CA ALA A 33 -3.70 2.36 -1.34
C ALA A 33 -4.57 2.37 -0.07
N TYR A 34 -5.75 1.74 -0.11
CA TYR A 34 -6.65 1.67 1.05
C TYR A 34 -6.04 0.89 2.22
N ARG A 35 -5.40 -0.27 1.97
CA ARG A 35 -4.71 -1.03 3.01
C ARG A 35 -3.55 -0.29 3.65
N MET A 36 -2.96 0.65 2.93
CA MET A 36 -1.86 1.46 3.44
C MET A 36 -2.33 2.71 4.18
N THR A 37 -3.48 3.27 3.84
CA THR A 37 -3.97 4.53 4.40
C THR A 37 -5.05 4.35 5.46
N GLY A 38 -5.89 3.32 5.32
CA GLY A 38 -7.13 3.16 6.08
C GLY A 38 -8.17 4.24 5.79
N ASP A 39 -7.97 5.04 4.72
CA ASP A 39 -8.78 6.22 4.40
C ASP A 39 -9.21 6.18 2.93
N ASP A 40 -10.52 6.26 2.69
CA ASP A 40 -11.11 6.13 1.35
C ASP A 40 -10.74 7.31 0.43
N ASP A 41 -10.70 8.53 0.96
CA ASP A 41 -10.38 9.72 0.18
C ASP A 41 -8.91 9.70 -0.23
N LEU A 42 -8.00 9.40 0.70
CA LEU A 42 -6.57 9.24 0.39
C LEU A 42 -6.33 8.08 -0.59
N ALA A 43 -7.04 6.97 -0.42
CA ALA A 43 -6.91 5.83 -1.32
C ALA A 43 -7.34 6.19 -2.75
N ARG A 44 -8.41 6.93 -2.91
CA ARG A 44 -8.87 7.43 -4.23
C ARG A 44 -7.87 8.41 -4.84
N ASP A 45 -7.39 9.37 -4.05
CA ASP A 45 -6.41 10.36 -4.50
C ASP A 45 -5.12 9.69 -4.96
N TYR A 46 -4.59 8.73 -4.20
CA TYR A 46 -3.38 8.00 -4.57
C TYR A 46 -3.59 7.06 -5.77
N THR A 47 -4.78 6.50 -5.90
CA THR A 47 -5.15 5.73 -7.09
C THR A 47 -5.13 6.60 -8.33
N GLN A 48 -5.78 7.75 -8.29
CA GLN A 48 -5.79 8.72 -9.39
C GLN A 48 -4.37 9.17 -9.76
N GLU A 49 -3.59 9.59 -8.78
CA GLU A 49 -2.19 10.00 -8.97
C GLU A 49 -1.34 8.88 -9.59
N THR A 50 -1.58 7.64 -9.18
CA THR A 50 -0.90 6.46 -9.75
C THR A 50 -1.16 6.33 -11.25
N PHE A 51 -2.42 6.45 -11.68
CA PHE A 51 -2.75 6.31 -13.09
C PHE A 51 -2.31 7.51 -13.93
N ILE A 52 -2.36 8.73 -13.40
CA ILE A 52 -1.77 9.89 -14.06
C ILE A 52 -0.29 9.61 -14.35
N ARG A 53 0.47 9.19 -13.36
CA ARG A 53 1.90 8.87 -13.53
C ARG A 53 2.14 7.65 -14.42
N ALA A 54 1.27 6.65 -14.38
CA ALA A 54 1.38 5.47 -15.22
C ALA A 54 1.20 5.84 -16.70
N PHE A 55 0.21 6.63 -17.04
CA PHE A 55 -0.01 7.11 -18.42
C PHE A 55 1.13 8.03 -18.89
N GLU A 56 1.59 8.98 -18.06
CA GLU A 56 2.72 9.85 -18.39
C GLU A 56 4.03 9.07 -18.66
N ARG A 57 4.22 7.93 -17.99
CA ARG A 57 5.44 7.12 -18.08
C ARG A 57 5.31 5.88 -18.93
N LEU A 58 4.16 5.65 -19.55
CA LEU A 58 3.91 4.42 -20.32
C LEU A 58 4.88 4.26 -21.49
N GLU A 59 5.35 5.37 -22.08
CA GLU A 59 6.40 5.36 -23.10
C GLU A 59 7.72 4.76 -22.59
N GLN A 60 7.99 4.87 -21.29
CA GLN A 60 9.22 4.35 -20.66
C GLN A 60 9.09 2.88 -20.24
N PHE A 61 7.90 2.30 -20.31
CA PHE A 61 7.70 0.91 -19.94
C PHE A 61 8.37 -0.03 -20.94
N ARG A 62 9.36 -0.81 -20.47
CA ARG A 62 10.21 -1.69 -21.31
C ARG A 62 9.75 -3.14 -21.34
N GLY A 63 8.73 -3.52 -20.56
CA GLY A 63 8.26 -4.90 -20.48
C GLY A 63 9.19 -5.84 -19.69
N GLU A 64 10.06 -5.30 -18.85
CA GLU A 64 10.95 -6.09 -17.97
C GLU A 64 10.16 -6.78 -16.84
N ALA A 65 8.99 -6.29 -16.51
CA ALA A 65 8.03 -6.88 -15.60
C ALA A 65 6.64 -6.90 -16.25
N ALA A 66 5.68 -7.63 -15.65
CA ALA A 66 4.29 -7.55 -16.07
C ALA A 66 3.75 -6.12 -15.86
N LEU A 67 2.85 -5.66 -16.76
CA LEU A 67 2.28 -4.32 -16.71
C LEU A 67 1.65 -4.02 -15.33
N GLY A 68 0.90 -4.96 -14.77
CA GLY A 68 0.30 -4.83 -13.45
C GLY A 68 1.34 -4.63 -12.34
N THR A 69 2.46 -5.35 -12.38
CA THR A 69 3.58 -5.18 -11.43
C THR A 69 4.21 -3.80 -11.55
N TRP A 70 4.40 -3.32 -12.78
CA TRP A 70 4.94 -1.98 -13.01
C TRP A 70 4.00 -0.87 -12.50
N ILE A 71 2.69 -0.98 -12.74
CA ILE A 71 1.70 -0.03 -12.17
C ILE A 71 1.72 -0.07 -10.65
N GLN A 72 1.80 -1.26 -10.04
CA GLN A 72 1.90 -1.38 -8.58
C GLN A 72 3.20 -0.78 -8.00
N ALA A 73 4.29 -0.80 -8.75
CA ALA A 73 5.51 -0.10 -8.38
C ALA A 73 5.29 1.42 -8.27
N ILE A 74 4.57 1.99 -9.23
CA ILE A 74 4.19 3.41 -9.21
C ILE A 74 3.27 3.68 -8.01
N ALA A 75 2.26 2.83 -7.79
CA ALA A 75 1.34 2.94 -6.66
C ALA A 75 2.06 2.91 -5.31
N GLY A 76 2.96 1.96 -5.11
CA GLY A 76 3.76 1.86 -3.89
C GLY A 76 4.56 3.13 -3.60
N THR A 77 5.17 3.70 -4.64
CA THR A 77 5.92 4.96 -4.52
C THR A 77 5.02 6.16 -4.20
N VAL A 78 3.86 6.26 -4.87
CA VAL A 78 2.87 7.32 -4.64
C VAL A 78 2.37 7.27 -3.20
N VAL A 79 1.94 6.09 -2.74
CA VAL A 79 1.40 5.89 -1.40
C VAL A 79 2.44 6.18 -0.32
N LEU A 80 3.65 5.63 -0.41
CA LEU A 80 4.70 5.88 0.58
C LEU A 80 5.09 7.36 0.66
N ASN A 81 5.17 8.05 -0.47
CA ASN A 81 5.46 9.48 -0.50
C ASN A 81 4.30 10.30 0.09
N GLY A 82 3.06 9.92 -0.20
CA GLY A 82 1.87 10.55 0.36
C GLY A 82 1.80 10.42 1.87
N LEU A 83 2.01 9.21 2.41
CA LEU A 83 2.04 8.95 3.85
C LEU A 83 3.13 9.75 4.57
N ARG A 84 4.31 9.93 3.97
CA ARG A 84 5.37 10.79 4.53
C ARG A 84 4.93 12.25 4.62
N LYS A 85 4.20 12.76 3.62
CA LYS A 85 3.66 14.13 3.66
C LYS A 85 2.64 14.28 4.78
N VAL A 86 1.66 13.38 4.89
CA VAL A 86 0.65 13.40 5.95
C VAL A 86 1.28 13.39 7.33
N LYS A 87 2.29 12.53 7.57
CA LYS A 87 3.01 12.49 8.85
C LYS A 87 3.71 13.82 9.17
N ARG A 88 4.37 14.46 8.18
CA ARG A 88 5.01 15.77 8.41
C ARG A 88 4.00 16.86 8.76
N PHE A 89 2.82 16.87 8.14
CA PHE A 89 1.76 17.83 8.48
C PHE A 89 1.24 17.59 9.89
N ARG A 90 0.91 16.35 10.26
CA ARG A 90 0.44 16.01 11.62
C ARG A 90 1.46 16.36 12.70
N THR A 91 2.75 16.09 12.47
CA THR A 91 3.80 16.47 13.43
C THR A 91 3.86 17.97 13.64
N ARG A 92 3.72 18.78 12.57
CA ARG A 92 3.69 20.25 12.68
C ARG A 92 2.42 20.75 13.38
N GLU A 93 1.27 20.13 13.15
CA GLU A 93 0.01 20.49 13.84
C GLU A 93 0.08 20.17 15.34
N VAL A 94 0.66 19.02 15.71
CA VAL A 94 0.85 18.64 17.12
C VAL A 94 1.82 19.60 17.83
N GLU A 95 2.89 20.05 17.20
CA GLU A 95 3.79 21.08 17.75
C GLU A 95 3.11 22.43 17.96
N LEU A 96 2.01 22.71 17.25
CA LEU A 96 1.21 23.93 17.40
C LEU A 96 0.06 23.78 18.40
N ASP A 97 -0.35 22.56 18.76
CA ASP A 97 -1.56 22.25 19.54
C ASP A 97 -1.28 21.41 20.81
N GLU A 98 -0.15 21.67 21.50
CA GLU A 98 0.15 21.05 22.81
C GLU A 98 -0.82 21.44 23.95
N SER A 99 -1.97 22.04 23.63
CA SER A 99 -2.89 22.61 24.63
C SER A 99 -4.19 21.82 24.86
N LEU A 100 -4.51 20.80 24.09
CA LEU A 100 -5.80 20.10 24.21
C LEU A 100 -5.69 18.58 23.99
N ALA A 101 -5.32 17.81 25.01
CA ALA A 101 -5.70 16.41 25.03
C ALA A 101 -5.70 15.80 26.43
N HIS A 102 -6.85 15.69 27.05
CA HIS A 102 -7.19 14.61 27.97
C HIS A 102 -8.69 14.32 27.84
N GLY A 103 -9.02 13.47 26.86
CA GLY A 103 -10.32 12.84 26.78
C GLY A 103 -10.16 11.34 27.03
N VAL A 104 -10.55 10.88 28.22
CA VAL A 104 -10.68 9.46 28.52
C VAL A 104 -11.85 8.95 27.66
N SER A 105 -11.53 8.16 26.64
CA SER A 105 -12.54 7.47 25.82
C SER A 105 -13.23 6.38 26.67
N PRO A 106 -14.55 6.24 26.59
CA PRO A 106 -15.25 5.11 27.23
C PRO A 106 -14.67 3.79 26.72
N ARG A 107 -14.50 2.82 27.60
CA ARG A 107 -14.03 1.48 27.29
C ARG A 107 -14.91 0.88 26.19
N ALA A 108 -14.39 0.84 24.97
CA ALA A 108 -15.03 0.14 23.86
C ALA A 108 -15.09 -1.36 24.18
N PRO A 109 -16.09 -2.11 23.66
CA PRO A 109 -16.09 -3.56 23.77
C PRO A 109 -14.77 -4.11 23.24
N GLU A 110 -14.26 -5.21 23.84
CA GLU A 110 -13.00 -5.82 23.40
C GLU A 110 -13.06 -6.08 21.89
N PRO A 111 -12.09 -5.54 21.11
CA PRO A 111 -12.08 -5.70 19.66
C PRO A 111 -11.97 -7.18 19.30
N ASP A 112 -12.69 -7.62 18.27
CA ASP A 112 -12.57 -8.98 17.78
C ASP A 112 -11.19 -9.22 17.13
N LEU A 113 -10.83 -10.48 16.86
CA LEU A 113 -9.54 -10.83 16.26
C LEU A 113 -9.29 -10.10 14.94
N LYS A 114 -10.34 -9.84 14.16
CA LYS A 114 -10.23 -9.13 12.88
C LYS A 114 -9.86 -7.67 13.10
N GLU A 115 -10.54 -6.98 14.02
CA GLU A 115 -10.27 -5.59 14.37
C GLU A 115 -8.86 -5.43 14.93
N GLN A 116 -8.41 -6.38 15.77
CA GLN A 116 -7.05 -6.36 16.32
C GLN A 116 -5.98 -6.63 15.26
N LEU A 117 -6.25 -7.53 14.31
CA LEU A 117 -5.35 -7.76 13.18
C LEU A 117 -5.25 -6.51 12.30
N GLU A 118 -6.37 -5.88 11.98
CA GLU A 118 -6.40 -4.64 11.20
C GLU A 118 -5.61 -3.55 11.92
N GLN A 119 -5.83 -3.36 13.21
CA GLN A 119 -5.08 -2.39 14.03
C GLN A 119 -3.59 -2.72 14.07
N ALA A 120 -3.21 -3.98 14.26
CA ALA A 120 -1.81 -4.41 14.29
C ALA A 120 -1.10 -4.16 12.94
N ILE A 121 -1.81 -4.32 11.82
CA ILE A 121 -1.29 -3.98 10.49
C ILE A 121 -1.13 -2.47 10.35
N ASP A 122 -2.09 -1.68 10.83
CA ASP A 122 -2.05 -0.22 10.77
C ASP A 122 -0.92 0.36 11.64
N ASP A 123 -0.57 -0.29 12.73
CA ASP A 123 0.53 0.09 13.62
C ASP A 123 1.93 -0.29 13.07
N LEU A 124 2.01 -1.07 12.00
CA LEU A 124 3.29 -1.34 11.35
C LEU A 124 3.91 -0.07 10.77
N PRO A 125 5.23 0.11 10.89
CA PRO A 125 5.93 1.13 10.11
C PRO A 125 5.61 1.01 8.61
N ASP A 126 5.42 2.14 7.92
CA ASP A 126 4.93 2.17 6.54
C ASP A 126 5.71 1.25 5.59
N LYS A 127 7.03 1.16 5.73
CA LYS A 127 7.86 0.29 4.90
C LYS A 127 7.61 -1.20 5.18
N TYR A 128 7.39 -1.56 6.43
CA TYR A 128 7.09 -2.95 6.81
C TYR A 128 5.68 -3.33 6.36
N ARG A 129 4.72 -2.43 6.56
CA ARG A 129 3.34 -2.60 6.10
C ARG A 129 3.29 -2.75 4.58
N MET A 130 3.99 -1.91 3.83
CA MET A 130 4.04 -2.00 2.37
C MET A 130 4.55 -3.35 1.89
N VAL A 131 5.67 -3.84 2.42
CA VAL A 131 6.22 -5.15 2.03
C VAL A 131 5.30 -6.28 2.45
N PHE A 132 4.70 -6.22 3.64
CA PHE A 132 3.72 -7.20 4.10
C PHE A 132 2.48 -7.25 3.20
N VAL A 133 1.90 -6.10 2.88
CA VAL A 133 0.71 -6.03 2.01
C VAL A 133 1.05 -6.53 0.60
N MET A 134 2.16 -6.11 0.02
CA MET A 134 2.55 -6.56 -1.31
C MET A 134 2.82 -8.06 -1.36
N HIS A 135 3.54 -8.61 -0.38
CA HIS A 135 3.92 -10.02 -0.40
C HIS A 135 2.80 -10.94 0.10
N ASP A 136 2.34 -10.75 1.35
CA ASP A 136 1.44 -11.70 2.02
C ASP A 136 -0.03 -11.52 1.61
N VAL A 137 -0.42 -10.33 1.17
CA VAL A 137 -1.80 -10.04 0.76
C VAL A 137 -1.97 -10.05 -0.75
N GLU A 138 -1.09 -9.38 -1.50
CA GLU A 138 -1.20 -9.24 -2.95
C GLU A 138 -0.41 -10.31 -3.74
N GLY A 139 0.47 -11.07 -3.06
CA GLY A 139 1.17 -12.21 -3.64
C GLY A 139 2.39 -11.87 -4.52
N TYR A 140 2.99 -10.67 -4.36
CA TYR A 140 4.21 -10.31 -5.08
C TYR A 140 5.43 -11.04 -4.53
N THR A 141 6.36 -11.40 -5.40
CA THR A 141 7.66 -11.94 -5.02
C THR A 141 8.56 -10.84 -4.44
N HIS A 142 9.59 -11.23 -3.68
CA HIS A 142 10.58 -10.25 -3.17
C HIS A 142 11.37 -9.55 -4.27
N GLU A 143 11.57 -10.23 -5.39
CA GLU A 143 12.19 -9.68 -6.60
C GLU A 143 11.33 -8.56 -7.20
N GLU A 144 10.03 -8.80 -7.35
CA GLU A 144 9.06 -7.79 -7.82
C GLU A 144 8.95 -6.61 -6.85
N ILE A 145 8.89 -6.88 -5.54
CA ILE A 145 8.84 -5.84 -4.50
C ILE A 145 10.14 -5.02 -4.51
N GLY A 146 11.29 -5.68 -4.61
CA GLY A 146 12.58 -5.03 -4.69
C GLY A 146 12.69 -4.10 -5.90
N SER A 147 12.27 -4.57 -7.06
CA SER A 147 12.19 -3.78 -8.29
C SER A 147 11.21 -2.62 -8.15
N ALA A 148 10.02 -2.88 -7.60
CA ALA A 148 8.95 -1.90 -7.42
C ALA A 148 9.34 -0.74 -6.48
N LEU A 149 9.94 -1.06 -5.34
CA LEU A 149 10.23 -0.09 -4.28
C LEU A 149 11.69 0.39 -4.28
N GLY A 150 12.49 -0.05 -5.25
CA GLY A 150 13.89 0.35 -5.36
C GLY A 150 14.75 -0.13 -4.19
N MET A 151 14.52 -1.36 -3.71
CA MET A 151 15.26 -1.94 -2.60
C MET A 151 15.87 -3.31 -2.96
N PRO A 152 17.00 -3.70 -2.32
CA PRO A 152 17.52 -5.06 -2.46
C PRO A 152 16.52 -6.12 -1.99
N VAL A 153 16.54 -7.30 -2.63
CA VAL A 153 15.69 -8.45 -2.26
C VAL A 153 15.89 -8.83 -0.77
N GLY A 154 17.13 -8.81 -0.28
CA GLY A 154 17.42 -9.06 1.13
C GLY A 154 16.77 -8.07 2.09
N THR A 155 16.66 -6.80 1.69
CA THR A 155 15.97 -5.77 2.47
C THR A 155 14.46 -6.06 2.52
N SER A 156 13.85 -6.44 1.39
CA SER A 156 12.45 -6.85 1.34
C SER A 156 12.17 -8.03 2.26
N LYS A 157 13.00 -9.08 2.21
CA LYS A 157 12.90 -10.24 3.10
C LYS A 157 13.03 -9.86 4.58
N ALA A 158 13.99 -9.00 4.93
CA ALA A 158 14.19 -8.55 6.30
C ALA A 158 13.01 -7.70 6.81
N GLN A 159 12.44 -6.84 5.98
CA GLN A 159 11.27 -6.04 6.33
C GLN A 159 10.03 -6.91 6.55
N LEU A 160 9.80 -7.92 5.70
CA LEU A 160 8.71 -8.88 5.89
C LEU A 160 8.86 -9.67 7.19
N PHE A 161 10.07 -10.16 7.47
CA PHE A 161 10.36 -10.87 8.73
C PHE A 161 10.02 -10.02 9.96
N ARG A 162 10.42 -8.74 9.96
CA ARG A 162 10.13 -7.80 11.05
C ARG A 162 8.64 -7.47 11.13
N ALA A 163 7.95 -7.31 9.99
CA ALA A 163 6.51 -7.10 9.95
C ALA A 163 5.77 -8.27 10.61
N ARG A 164 6.07 -9.50 10.21
CA ARG A 164 5.46 -10.72 10.75
C ARG A 164 5.76 -10.91 12.25
N ALA A 165 6.99 -10.57 12.71
CA ALA A 165 7.33 -10.61 14.12
C ALA A 165 6.46 -9.66 14.95
N ARG A 166 6.31 -8.41 14.50
CA ARG A 166 5.45 -7.41 15.18
C ARG A 166 3.97 -7.82 15.20
N LEU A 167 3.46 -8.41 14.12
CA LEU A 167 2.10 -8.92 14.08
C LEU A 167 1.89 -10.08 15.06
N ARG A 168 2.84 -11.01 15.14
CA ARG A 168 2.78 -12.09 16.14
C ARG A 168 2.78 -11.57 17.57
N ASP A 169 3.64 -10.60 17.85
CA ASP A 169 3.72 -10.00 19.19
C ASP A 169 2.40 -9.28 19.54
N ALA A 170 1.82 -8.54 18.60
CA ALA A 170 0.57 -7.82 18.80
C ALA A 170 -0.65 -8.76 18.98
N LEU A 171 -0.58 -9.97 18.44
CA LEU A 171 -1.66 -10.97 18.51
C LEU A 171 -1.38 -12.10 19.52
N SER A 172 -0.28 -12.03 20.28
CA SER A 172 0.11 -13.09 21.23
C SER A 172 -0.94 -13.33 22.31
N ASP A 173 -1.58 -12.28 22.79
CA ASP A 173 -2.60 -12.36 23.84
C ASP A 173 -3.82 -13.17 23.38
N PHE A 174 -4.17 -13.11 22.08
CA PHE A 174 -5.21 -13.93 21.48
C PHE A 174 -4.84 -15.41 21.37
N ALA A 175 -3.57 -15.71 21.08
CA ALA A 175 -3.13 -17.09 20.97
C ALA A 175 -3.20 -17.83 22.31
N GLU A 176 -3.04 -17.13 23.43
CA GLU A 176 -3.16 -17.68 24.78
C GLU A 176 -4.63 -17.93 25.17
N GLU A 177 -5.57 -17.09 24.76
CA GLU A 177 -7.00 -17.30 24.98
C GLU A 177 -7.55 -18.53 24.24
N TRP A 178 -7.04 -18.81 23.05
CA TRP A 178 -7.45 -19.99 22.25
C TRP A 178 -6.77 -21.29 22.66
N ALA A 179 -5.68 -21.20 23.40
CA ALA A 179 -4.95 -22.37 23.90
C ALA A 179 -5.42 -22.81 25.30
N SER A 180 -6.33 -22.09 25.94
CA SER A 180 -6.91 -22.36 27.25
C SER A 180 -8.27 -22.99 27.14
#